data_b7b7a5190afadb78e51b1b95ae1fc923
#
_entry.id   b7b7a5190afadb78e51b1b95ae1fc923
#
_cell.length_a   1.000
_cell.length_b   1.000
_cell.length_c   1.000
_cell.angle_alpha   90.00
_cell.angle_beta   90.00
_cell.angle_gamma   90.00
#
_symmetry.space_group_name_H-M   'P 1'
#
loop_
_entity.id
_entity.type
_entity.pdbx_description
1 polymer ?
#
loop_
_entity_poly.entity_id
_entity_poly.type
_entity_poly.pdbx_seq_one_letter_code
_entity_poly.pdbx_strand_id
1 'polypeptide(L)'
;MKKYLLLFAFSALALSSCEDDDIQNYELDMLKGEWKTTKSEVVSGKDLKTVISTDTPTGCSAKSTTEFRIDYYSAYTAVTGVGATCTSSKTEGKYSYDAEEKLLTIQYDNDLPSVYKVLILSSTEMKLMTMVGNIDQNGDKVIDFTQISDVR
;
A
#
# COMPACT_ATOMS: atom_id res chain seq x y z
N MET A 1 63.37 -4.53 -12.78
CA MET A 1 62.27 -3.55 -12.78
C MET A 1 60.98 -4.25 -13.26
N LYS A 2 60.31 -5.02 -12.39
CA LYS A 2 59.03 -5.69 -12.67
C LYS A 2 58.35 -6.14 -11.35
N LYS A 3 57.97 -5.22 -10.44
CA LYS A 3 57.35 -5.59 -9.15
C LYS A 3 56.28 -4.61 -8.61
N TYR A 4 55.75 -3.70 -9.41
CA TYR A 4 54.75 -2.72 -8.91
C TYR A 4 53.40 -2.67 -9.68
N LEU A 5 52.98 -3.74 -10.35
CA LEU A 5 51.77 -3.72 -11.19
C LEU A 5 50.63 -4.61 -10.66
N LEU A 6 50.69 -5.05 -9.40
CA LEU A 6 49.64 -5.96 -8.83
C LEU A 6 48.85 -5.38 -7.65
N LEU A 7 49.00 -4.08 -7.30
CA LEU A 7 48.34 -3.48 -6.15
C LEU A 7 47.18 -2.56 -6.49
N PHE A 8 46.79 -2.43 -7.77
CA PHE A 8 45.69 -1.51 -8.18
C PHE A 8 44.38 -2.19 -8.59
N ALA A 9 44.27 -3.51 -8.51
CA ALA A 9 43.11 -4.26 -8.96
C ALA A 9 42.10 -4.63 -7.86
N PHE A 10 42.35 -4.26 -6.60
CA PHE A 10 41.48 -4.67 -5.47
C PHE A 10 40.59 -3.57 -4.86
N SER A 11 40.63 -2.34 -5.38
CA SER A 11 39.86 -1.22 -4.82
C SER A 11 38.60 -0.84 -5.59
N ALA A 12 38.18 -1.64 -6.59
CA ALA A 12 36.99 -1.31 -7.41
C ALA A 12 35.73 -2.15 -7.10
N LEU A 13 35.76 -2.97 -6.06
CA LEU A 13 34.61 -3.87 -5.75
C LEU A 13 33.86 -3.52 -4.43
N ALA A 14 34.08 -2.35 -3.86
CA ALA A 14 33.48 -1.98 -2.57
C ALA A 14 32.44 -0.86 -2.65
N LEU A 15 31.84 -0.57 -3.82
CA LEU A 15 30.88 0.54 -3.94
C LEU A 15 29.49 0.12 -4.48
N SER A 16 29.11 -1.14 -4.34
CA SER A 16 27.77 -1.58 -4.76
C SER A 16 27.02 -2.29 -3.64
N SER A 17 26.77 -1.61 -2.54
CA SER A 17 25.88 -2.14 -1.49
C SER A 17 25.48 -1.03 -0.52
N CYS A 18 24.51 -0.20 -0.87
CA CYS A 18 23.78 0.66 0.10
C CYS A 18 22.59 1.45 -0.48
N GLU A 19 22.09 1.15 -1.69
CA GLU A 19 20.95 1.96 -2.20
C GLU A 19 19.57 1.34 -1.91
N ASP A 20 19.46 0.02 -1.81
CA ASP A 20 18.14 -0.64 -1.71
C ASP A 20 17.52 -0.55 -0.30
N ASP A 21 18.34 -0.67 0.75
CA ASP A 21 17.89 -0.61 2.13
C ASP A 21 17.38 0.79 2.53
N ASP A 22 17.94 1.85 1.96
CA ASP A 22 17.55 3.23 2.26
C ASP A 22 16.18 3.58 1.67
N ILE A 23 15.86 3.08 0.48
CA ILE A 23 14.56 3.32 -0.17
C ILE A 23 13.45 2.60 0.59
N GLN A 24 13.66 1.34 0.96
CA GLN A 24 12.69 0.58 1.74
C GLN A 24 12.39 1.23 3.08
N ASN A 25 13.41 1.66 3.81
CA ASN A 25 13.25 2.34 5.10
C ASN A 25 12.50 3.66 4.97
N TYR A 26 12.81 4.44 3.95
CA TYR A 26 12.14 5.72 3.69
C TYR A 26 10.65 5.54 3.36
N GLU A 27 10.30 4.56 2.54
CA GLU A 27 8.91 4.27 2.19
C GLU A 27 8.13 3.65 3.37
N LEU A 28 8.76 2.80 4.18
CA LEU A 28 8.19 2.32 5.42
C LEU A 28 7.90 3.48 6.40
N ASP A 29 8.77 4.47 6.45
CA ASP A 29 8.53 5.69 7.25
C ASP A 29 7.35 6.50 6.73
N MET A 30 7.16 6.59 5.42
CA MET A 30 5.98 7.21 4.83
C MET A 30 4.72 6.39 5.07
N LEU A 31 4.79 5.07 5.12
CA LEU A 31 3.64 4.20 5.33
C LEU A 31 3.09 4.30 6.76
N LYS A 32 3.98 4.49 7.77
CA LYS A 32 3.58 4.57 9.19
C LYS A 32 2.57 5.68 9.46
N GLY A 33 1.62 5.39 10.31
CA GLY A 33 0.61 6.32 10.81
C GLY A 33 -0.80 5.86 10.55
N GLU A 34 -1.75 6.75 10.78
CA GLU A 34 -3.18 6.51 10.60
C GLU A 34 -3.64 7.10 9.28
N TRP A 35 -4.32 6.30 8.48
CA TRP A 35 -4.82 6.63 7.16
C TRP A 35 -6.32 6.54 7.11
N LYS A 36 -6.97 7.49 6.42
CA LYS A 36 -8.42 7.53 6.17
C LYS A 36 -8.70 7.37 4.70
N THR A 37 -9.54 6.41 4.37
CA THR A 37 -10.02 6.27 2.99
C THR A 37 -10.94 7.44 2.65
N THR A 38 -10.60 8.15 1.60
CA THR A 38 -11.40 9.25 1.07
C THR A 38 -12.24 8.83 -0.13
N LYS A 39 -11.76 7.84 -0.86
CA LYS A 39 -12.39 7.38 -2.10
C LYS A 39 -11.95 5.97 -2.46
N SER A 40 -12.87 5.20 -3.01
CA SER A 40 -12.64 3.91 -3.66
C SER A 40 -13.19 3.95 -5.08
N GLU A 41 -12.37 3.61 -6.07
CA GLU A 41 -12.73 3.65 -7.48
C GLU A 41 -12.53 2.27 -8.10
N VAL A 42 -13.53 1.77 -8.82
CA VAL A 42 -13.33 0.63 -9.72
C VAL A 42 -12.84 1.17 -11.06
N VAL A 43 -11.72 0.67 -11.53
CA VAL A 43 -11.10 1.08 -12.78
C VAL A 43 -11.03 -0.10 -13.75
N SER A 44 -11.19 0.21 -15.04
CA SER A 44 -11.11 -0.79 -16.09
C SER A 44 -9.74 -1.47 -16.12
N GLY A 45 -9.75 -2.80 -16.16
CA GLY A 45 -8.54 -3.59 -16.29
C GLY A 45 -7.81 -3.41 -17.62
N LYS A 46 -8.47 -2.81 -18.63
CA LYS A 46 -7.83 -2.55 -19.94
C LYS A 46 -6.74 -1.49 -19.88
N ASP A 47 -6.96 -0.44 -19.08
CA ASP A 47 -6.05 0.72 -19.05
C ASP A 47 -5.66 1.16 -17.65
N LEU A 48 -6.31 0.60 -16.61
CA LEU A 48 -6.15 0.93 -15.19
C LEU A 48 -6.38 2.42 -14.88
N LYS A 49 -7.11 3.12 -15.74
CA LYS A 49 -7.36 4.57 -15.68
C LYS A 49 -8.82 4.93 -15.82
N THR A 50 -9.55 4.23 -16.71
CA THR A 50 -10.97 4.52 -16.91
C THR A 50 -11.76 4.12 -15.68
N VAL A 51 -12.35 5.11 -15.00
CA VAL A 51 -13.16 4.90 -13.79
C VAL A 51 -14.54 4.40 -14.21
N ILE A 52 -14.94 3.26 -13.67
CA ILE A 52 -16.24 2.61 -13.91
C ILE A 52 -17.24 3.04 -12.82
N SER A 53 -16.80 3.02 -11.57
CA SER A 53 -17.61 3.45 -10.43
C SER A 53 -16.74 4.08 -9.36
N THR A 54 -17.36 4.94 -8.54
CA THR A 54 -16.71 5.61 -7.41
C THR A 54 -17.59 5.45 -6.18
N ASP A 55 -16.98 5.06 -5.06
CA ASP A 55 -17.56 5.09 -3.73
C ASP A 55 -16.79 6.03 -2.84
N THR A 56 -17.50 6.84 -2.05
CA THR A 56 -16.92 7.79 -1.10
C THR A 56 -17.52 7.53 0.27
N PRO A 57 -16.69 7.17 1.27
CA PRO A 57 -17.18 6.95 2.62
C PRO A 57 -17.87 8.21 3.17
N THR A 58 -19.03 8.03 3.79
CA THR A 58 -19.83 9.12 4.36
C THR A 58 -20.28 8.81 5.78
N GLY A 59 -20.67 9.84 6.55
CA GLY A 59 -21.19 9.66 7.91
C GLY A 59 -20.18 8.96 8.83
N CYS A 60 -20.61 7.86 9.47
CA CYS A 60 -19.76 7.10 10.38
C CYS A 60 -18.60 6.41 9.64
N SER A 61 -18.82 5.83 8.47
CA SER A 61 -17.79 5.11 7.72
C SER A 61 -16.60 6.00 7.30
N ALA A 62 -16.84 7.30 7.09
CA ALA A 62 -15.76 8.26 6.81
C ALA A 62 -14.79 8.49 7.98
N LYS A 63 -15.08 7.94 9.16
CA LYS A 63 -14.20 7.97 10.34
C LYS A 63 -13.37 6.68 10.49
N SER A 64 -13.57 5.70 9.62
CA SER A 64 -12.78 4.46 9.63
C SER A 64 -11.33 4.75 9.25
N THR A 65 -10.40 4.04 9.90
CA THR A 65 -8.97 4.27 9.71
C THR A 65 -8.19 2.97 9.59
N THR A 66 -7.08 3.02 8.86
CA THR A 66 -6.06 1.98 8.83
C THR A 66 -4.79 2.52 9.46
N GLU A 67 -4.26 1.83 10.46
CA GLU A 67 -3.01 2.16 11.14
C GLU A 67 -1.90 1.21 10.68
N PHE A 68 -0.71 1.77 10.39
CA PHE A 68 0.52 1.02 10.17
C PHE A 68 1.60 1.47 11.16
N ARG A 69 2.32 0.52 11.77
CA ARG A 69 3.41 0.79 12.72
C ARG A 69 4.72 0.16 12.27
N ILE A 70 5.82 0.66 12.82
CA ILE A 70 7.19 0.23 12.49
C ILE A 70 7.48 -1.25 12.78
N ASP A 71 6.74 -1.84 13.71
CA ASP A 71 6.83 -3.26 14.08
C ASP A 71 6.02 -4.19 13.15
N TYR A 72 5.71 -3.71 11.94
CA TYR A 72 4.88 -4.41 10.95
C TYR A 72 3.46 -4.74 11.44
N TYR A 73 3.02 -4.04 12.47
CA TYR A 73 1.64 -4.12 12.94
C TYR A 73 0.73 -3.29 12.04
N SER A 74 -0.45 -3.83 11.72
CA SER A 74 -1.52 -3.11 11.06
C SER A 74 -2.82 -3.29 11.84
N ALA A 75 -3.65 -2.26 11.85
CA ALA A 75 -4.99 -2.36 12.41
C ALA A 75 -5.99 -1.57 11.56
N TYR A 76 -7.16 -2.16 11.35
CA TYR A 76 -8.30 -1.48 10.74
C TYR A 76 -9.34 -1.17 11.81
N THR A 77 -9.67 0.10 11.96
CA THR A 77 -10.76 0.56 12.83
C THR A 77 -11.97 0.89 11.97
N ALA A 78 -12.91 -0.03 11.90
CA ALA A 78 -14.19 0.20 11.25
C ALA A 78 -15.09 1.05 12.14
N VAL A 79 -15.66 2.13 11.58
CA VAL A 79 -16.66 2.96 12.26
C VAL A 79 -17.98 2.85 11.50
N THR A 80 -19.00 2.30 12.16
CA THR A 80 -20.31 2.03 11.56
C THR A 80 -21.41 2.72 12.36
N GLY A 81 -22.58 2.87 11.77
CA GLY A 81 -23.74 3.49 12.43
C GLY A 81 -24.43 4.53 11.56
N VAL A 82 -25.47 5.15 12.12
CA VAL A 82 -26.29 6.15 11.43
C VAL A 82 -26.44 7.42 12.28
N GLY A 83 -26.34 8.56 11.64
CA GLY A 83 -26.52 9.87 12.30
C GLY A 83 -25.42 10.15 13.32
N ALA A 84 -25.80 10.46 14.55
CA ALA A 84 -24.88 10.76 15.64
C ALA A 84 -24.36 9.52 16.39
N THR A 85 -24.92 8.34 16.12
CA THR A 85 -24.61 7.09 16.83
C THR A 85 -23.64 6.27 16.00
N CYS A 86 -22.34 6.53 16.16
CA CYS A 86 -21.28 5.74 15.57
C CYS A 86 -20.70 4.75 16.60
N THR A 87 -20.48 3.53 16.19
CA THR A 87 -19.74 2.50 16.97
C THR A 87 -18.48 2.12 16.21
N SER A 88 -17.42 1.79 16.92
CA SER A 88 -16.16 1.35 16.32
C SER A 88 -15.84 -0.08 16.70
N SER A 89 -15.26 -0.82 15.75
CA SER A 89 -14.63 -2.13 15.98
C SER A 89 -13.22 -2.10 15.41
N LYS A 90 -12.27 -2.74 16.10
CA LYS A 90 -10.87 -2.80 15.68
C LYS A 90 -10.52 -4.24 15.31
N THR A 91 -9.93 -4.42 14.15
CA THR A 91 -9.33 -5.66 13.69
C THR A 91 -7.82 -5.46 13.58
N GLU A 92 -7.05 -6.32 14.20
CA GLU A 92 -5.59 -6.23 14.25
C GLU A 92 -4.96 -7.25 13.32
N GLY A 93 -3.71 -7.03 12.95
CA GLY A 93 -2.98 -7.90 12.06
C GLY A 93 -1.57 -7.42 11.81
N LYS A 94 -1.01 -7.89 10.72
CA LYS A 94 0.36 -7.56 10.29
C LYS A 94 0.37 -7.12 8.85
N TYR A 95 1.43 -6.40 8.48
CA TYR A 95 1.70 -6.08 7.09
C TYR A 95 3.16 -6.38 6.73
N SER A 96 3.42 -6.50 5.45
CA SER A 96 4.75 -6.45 4.87
C SER A 96 4.73 -5.53 3.65
N TYR A 97 5.86 -4.92 3.35
CA TYR A 97 6.01 -4.03 2.21
C TYR A 97 7.27 -4.37 1.43
N ASP A 98 7.12 -4.60 0.15
CA ASP A 98 8.20 -4.78 -0.81
C ASP A 98 8.36 -3.47 -1.60
N ALA A 99 9.46 -2.76 -1.35
CA ALA A 99 9.72 -1.47 -1.96
C ALA A 99 10.15 -1.58 -3.44
N GLU A 100 10.76 -2.68 -3.86
CA GLU A 100 11.11 -2.91 -5.26
C GLU A 100 9.85 -3.14 -6.10
N GLU A 101 9.02 -4.07 -5.65
CA GLU A 101 7.79 -4.43 -6.34
C GLU A 101 6.63 -3.49 -6.01
N LYS A 102 6.79 -2.57 -5.06
CA LYS A 102 5.71 -1.69 -4.55
C LYS A 102 4.48 -2.49 -4.11
N LEU A 103 4.69 -3.60 -3.44
CA LEU A 103 3.63 -4.47 -2.97
C LEU A 103 3.45 -4.33 -1.46
N LEU A 104 2.26 -3.97 -1.05
CA LEU A 104 1.80 -3.95 0.34
C LEU A 104 0.90 -5.16 0.57
N THR A 105 1.32 -6.06 1.45
CA THR A 105 0.50 -7.20 1.90
C THR A 105 -0.01 -6.93 3.30
N ILE A 106 -1.31 -7.01 3.51
CA ILE A 106 -1.96 -6.85 4.82
C ILE A 106 -2.68 -8.14 5.15
N GLN A 107 -2.46 -8.66 6.33
CA GLN A 107 -3.16 -9.84 6.86
C GLN A 107 -3.72 -9.52 8.24
N TYR A 108 -5.03 -9.38 8.33
CA TYR A 108 -5.73 -9.27 9.60
C TYR A 108 -5.92 -10.64 10.23
N ASP A 109 -6.12 -10.68 11.56
CA ASP A 109 -6.34 -11.92 12.29
C ASP A 109 -7.57 -12.65 11.75
N ASN A 110 -7.39 -13.93 11.45
CA ASN A 110 -8.40 -14.86 10.88
C ASN A 110 -8.82 -14.55 9.41
N ASP A 111 -8.15 -13.62 8.72
CA ASP A 111 -8.41 -13.32 7.32
C ASP A 111 -7.29 -13.86 6.40
N LEU A 112 -7.61 -14.00 5.11
CA LEU A 112 -6.60 -14.23 4.09
C LEU A 112 -5.81 -12.95 3.81
N PRO A 113 -4.53 -13.07 3.42
CA PRO A 113 -3.74 -11.90 3.05
C PRO A 113 -4.36 -11.13 1.87
N SER A 114 -4.42 -9.82 1.99
CA SER A 114 -4.78 -8.92 0.91
C SER A 114 -3.52 -8.26 0.36
N VAL A 115 -3.33 -8.32 -0.95
CA VAL A 115 -2.16 -7.76 -1.64
C VAL A 115 -2.57 -6.56 -2.48
N TYR A 116 -1.84 -5.47 -2.31
CA TYR A 116 -2.06 -4.20 -3.00
C TYR A 116 -0.80 -3.75 -3.71
N LYS A 117 -0.94 -3.21 -4.92
CA LYS A 117 0.09 -2.40 -5.56
C LYS A 117 0.00 -0.98 -5.02
N VAL A 118 1.09 -0.45 -4.52
CA VAL A 118 1.19 0.94 -4.08
C VAL A 118 1.45 1.80 -5.31
N LEU A 119 0.49 2.66 -5.65
CA LEU A 119 0.55 3.56 -6.81
C LEU A 119 1.10 4.93 -6.43
N ILE A 120 0.75 5.42 -5.24
CA ILE A 120 1.22 6.67 -4.66
C ILE A 120 1.51 6.40 -3.18
N LEU A 121 2.63 6.91 -2.70
CA LEU A 121 2.96 6.93 -1.27
C LEU A 121 3.74 8.22 -0.98
N SER A 122 3.19 9.03 -0.12
CA SER A 122 3.78 10.26 0.39
C SER A 122 3.50 10.43 1.88
N SER A 123 3.96 11.49 2.48
CA SER A 123 3.66 11.78 3.90
C SER A 123 2.18 12.08 4.17
N THR A 124 1.37 12.39 3.16
CA THR A 124 -0.03 12.83 3.31
C THR A 124 -1.02 12.07 2.43
N GLU A 125 -0.57 11.35 1.42
CA GLU A 125 -1.42 10.66 0.46
C GLU A 125 -0.88 9.26 0.18
N MET A 126 -1.77 8.29 0.16
CA MET A 126 -1.50 6.92 -0.28
C MET A 126 -2.57 6.49 -1.28
N LYS A 127 -2.16 5.87 -2.38
CA LYS A 127 -3.07 5.25 -3.33
C LYS A 127 -2.69 3.80 -3.57
N LEU A 128 -3.62 2.93 -3.31
CA LEU A 128 -3.47 1.48 -3.42
C LEU A 128 -4.34 0.94 -4.56
N MET A 129 -3.90 -0.14 -5.20
CA MET A 129 -4.71 -0.91 -6.14
C MET A 129 -4.73 -2.37 -5.72
N THR A 130 -5.91 -2.99 -5.65
CA THR A 130 -6.03 -4.42 -5.36
C THR A 130 -5.31 -5.24 -6.45
N MET A 131 -4.52 -6.25 -6.06
CA MET A 131 -3.85 -7.13 -7.01
C MET A 131 -4.74 -8.29 -7.49
N VAL A 132 -5.87 -8.48 -6.84
CA VAL A 132 -6.88 -9.46 -7.25
C VAL A 132 -8.12 -8.70 -7.67
N GLY A 133 -8.38 -8.69 -8.98
CA GLY A 133 -9.65 -8.22 -9.54
C GLY A 133 -10.68 -9.37 -9.50
N ASN A 134 -11.92 -9.03 -9.28
CA ASN A 134 -12.95 -10.05 -9.04
C ASN A 134 -14.00 -10.13 -10.13
N ILE A 135 -14.31 -9.03 -10.79
CA ILE A 135 -15.51 -8.89 -11.62
C ILE A 135 -15.19 -7.97 -12.79
N ASP A 136 -15.70 -8.33 -13.95
CA ASP A 136 -15.85 -7.45 -15.11
C ASP A 136 -17.14 -6.65 -14.90
N GLN A 137 -17.04 -5.42 -14.41
CA GLN A 137 -18.19 -4.57 -14.10
C GLN A 137 -18.74 -3.83 -15.32
N ASN A 138 -17.92 -3.63 -16.35
CA ASN A 138 -18.29 -2.89 -17.55
C ASN A 138 -18.68 -3.80 -18.73
N GLY A 139 -18.55 -5.12 -18.60
CA GLY A 139 -18.93 -6.10 -19.60
C GLY A 139 -17.95 -6.26 -20.77
N ASP A 140 -16.72 -5.78 -20.62
CA ASP A 140 -15.72 -5.78 -21.69
C ASP A 140 -14.83 -7.04 -21.73
N LYS A 141 -15.09 -8.01 -20.85
CA LYS A 141 -14.42 -9.29 -20.67
C LYS A 141 -13.00 -9.19 -20.09
N VAL A 142 -12.67 -8.05 -19.52
CA VAL A 142 -11.44 -7.85 -18.76
C VAL A 142 -11.79 -7.61 -17.30
N ILE A 143 -11.10 -8.25 -16.39
CA ILE A 143 -11.33 -8.09 -14.94
C ILE A 143 -10.93 -6.67 -14.52
N ASP A 144 -11.79 -6.01 -13.75
CA ASP A 144 -11.58 -4.66 -13.23
C ASP A 144 -10.91 -4.68 -11.84
N PHE A 145 -10.27 -3.58 -11.48
CA PHE A 145 -9.50 -3.45 -10.23
C PHE A 145 -10.05 -2.32 -9.37
N THR A 146 -9.90 -2.45 -8.07
CA THR A 146 -10.25 -1.39 -7.12
C THR A 146 -9.01 -0.57 -6.78
N GLN A 147 -9.11 0.76 -6.91
CA GLN A 147 -8.14 1.73 -6.42
C GLN A 147 -8.69 2.42 -5.18
N ILE A 148 -7.91 2.49 -4.11
CA ILE A 148 -8.26 3.08 -2.82
C ILE A 148 -7.36 4.29 -2.62
N SER A 149 -7.95 5.44 -2.29
CA SER A 149 -7.22 6.68 -2.00
C SER A 149 -7.39 7.02 -0.53
N ASP A 150 -6.28 7.12 0.17
CA ASP A 150 -6.20 7.38 1.59
C ASP A 150 -5.42 8.68 1.85
N VAL A 151 -5.77 9.38 2.94
CA VAL A 151 -5.08 10.58 3.43
C VAL A 151 -4.82 10.48 4.92
N ARG A 152 -3.87 11.29 5.41
CA ARG A 152 -3.62 11.52 6.84
C ARG A 152 -4.27 12.78 7.33
#